data_76979d6ea3ba48fd7d61cbb45afe93cc
#
_entry.id   76979d6ea3ba48fd7d61cbb45afe93cc
#
_cell.length_a   1.000
_cell.length_b   1.000
_cell.length_c   1.000
_cell.angle_alpha   90.00
_cell.angle_beta   90.00
_cell.angle_gamma   90.00
#
_symmetry.space_group_name_H-M   'P 1'
#
loop_
_entity.id
_entity.type
_entity.pdbx_description
1 polymer ?
#
loop_
_entity_poly.entity_id
_entity_poly.type
_entity_poly.pdbx_seq_one_letter_code
_entity_poly.pdbx_strand_id
1 'polypeptide(L)'
;NQRIFHDKTVIEILQELLADYSGLGEPALEIKLSQSYPKLEYTVQYRESDLAFARRQMERHGISFHFRHAPGSHTLVLTDDVLAHDEIGDRPFKRYDGHHQYEQEHFWEWAPERNLTVGAIRQTDYNFKKPDQAMETESLGDAEYAEGQIESFDYLGDYLDQGIGRIVSGLRTAQERGADRRNRAIGDCVSLGAGMRLVLSGDKIPGTGEGYLCLSATHHFVSEAY
;
A
#
# COMPACT_ATOMS: atom_id res chain seq x y z
N ASN A 1 -12.30 -6.84 -20.18
CA ASN A 1 -12.33 -8.30 -20.14
C ASN A 1 -13.49 -8.83 -19.30
N GLN A 2 -13.83 -10.12 -19.48
CA GLN A 2 -14.84 -10.82 -18.70
C GLN A 2 -14.31 -12.22 -18.43
N ARG A 3 -14.09 -12.54 -17.15
CA ARG A 3 -13.57 -13.82 -16.70
C ARG A 3 -14.24 -14.24 -15.40
N ILE A 4 -14.26 -15.53 -15.16
CA ILE A 4 -14.74 -16.13 -13.92
C ILE A 4 -13.62 -16.98 -13.35
N PHE A 5 -13.31 -16.76 -12.09
CA PHE A 5 -12.38 -17.56 -11.32
C PHE A 5 -13.16 -18.31 -10.24
N HIS A 6 -12.98 -19.61 -10.17
CA HIS A 6 -13.70 -20.46 -9.23
C HIS A 6 -12.72 -21.24 -8.36
N ASP A 7 -12.98 -21.25 -7.05
CA ASP A 7 -12.19 -21.97 -6.04
C ASP A 7 -10.68 -21.66 -6.07
N LYS A 8 -10.34 -20.37 -6.25
CA LYS A 8 -8.96 -19.88 -6.31
C LYS A 8 -8.67 -18.86 -5.21
N THR A 9 -7.45 -18.86 -4.73
CA THR A 9 -6.93 -17.77 -3.89
C THR A 9 -6.69 -16.52 -4.74
N VAL A 10 -6.63 -15.36 -4.10
CA VAL A 10 -6.27 -14.11 -4.79
C VAL A 10 -4.92 -14.21 -5.49
N ILE A 11 -3.96 -14.92 -4.90
CA ILE A 11 -2.62 -15.10 -5.46
C ILE A 11 -2.67 -15.93 -6.75
N GLU A 12 -3.39 -17.05 -6.73
CA GLU A 12 -3.60 -17.87 -7.94
C GLU A 12 -4.28 -17.08 -9.07
N ILE A 13 -5.23 -16.21 -8.72
CA ILE A 13 -5.89 -15.32 -9.68
C ILE A 13 -4.89 -14.35 -10.31
N LEU A 14 -4.06 -13.69 -9.48
CA LEU A 14 -3.05 -12.73 -9.96
C LEU A 14 -1.99 -13.41 -10.84
N GLN A 15 -1.54 -14.60 -10.46
CA GLN A 15 -0.60 -15.40 -11.25
C GLN A 15 -1.19 -15.80 -12.62
N GLU A 16 -2.45 -16.21 -12.65
CA GLU A 16 -3.15 -16.55 -13.90
C GLU A 16 -3.31 -15.34 -14.82
N LEU A 17 -3.66 -14.17 -14.25
CA LEU A 17 -3.72 -12.92 -15.02
C LEU A 17 -2.37 -12.56 -15.66
N LEU A 18 -1.28 -12.69 -14.91
CA LEU A 18 0.06 -12.37 -15.40
C LEU A 18 0.56 -13.38 -16.44
N ALA A 19 0.16 -14.65 -16.33
CA ALA A 19 0.56 -15.68 -17.29
C ALA A 19 0.09 -15.38 -18.71
N ASP A 20 -1.03 -14.68 -18.89
CA ASP A 20 -1.53 -14.29 -20.20
C ASP A 20 -0.59 -13.30 -20.93
N TYR A 21 0.29 -12.63 -20.20
CA TYR A 21 1.25 -11.67 -20.74
C TYR A 21 2.66 -12.26 -20.97
N SER A 22 2.84 -13.56 -20.74
CA SER A 22 4.13 -14.24 -20.91
C SER A 22 4.74 -14.10 -22.31
N GLY A 23 3.89 -13.95 -23.34
CA GLY A 23 4.36 -13.69 -24.72
C GLY A 23 4.91 -12.28 -24.99
N LEU A 24 4.77 -11.34 -24.05
CA LEU A 24 5.28 -9.98 -24.14
C LEU A 24 6.62 -9.77 -23.40
N GLY A 25 7.21 -10.81 -22.90
CA GLY A 25 8.33 -10.87 -21.99
C GLY A 25 7.92 -11.64 -20.75
N GLU A 26 8.84 -12.24 -20.05
CA GLU A 26 8.53 -12.97 -18.82
C GLU A 26 8.25 -11.96 -17.70
N PRO A 27 6.98 -11.74 -17.28
CA PRO A 27 6.67 -10.84 -16.18
C PRO A 27 7.23 -11.44 -14.88
N ALA A 28 8.27 -10.80 -14.33
CA ALA A 28 8.82 -11.23 -13.06
C ALA A 28 7.88 -10.83 -11.91
N LEU A 29 7.48 -11.83 -11.12
CA LEU A 29 6.62 -11.67 -9.95
C LEU A 29 7.36 -12.18 -8.71
N GLU A 30 7.47 -11.34 -7.69
CA GLU A 30 7.97 -11.70 -6.37
C GLU A 30 6.84 -11.56 -5.34
N ILE A 31 6.63 -12.61 -4.55
CA ILE A 31 5.57 -12.67 -3.55
C ILE A 31 6.21 -12.65 -2.17
N LYS A 32 6.07 -11.52 -1.46
CA LYS A 32 6.55 -11.30 -0.09
C LYS A 32 5.34 -11.13 0.85
N LEU A 33 4.49 -12.15 0.93
CA LEU A 33 3.29 -12.14 1.75
C LEU A 33 3.49 -12.96 3.01
N SER A 34 3.08 -12.40 4.15
CA SER A 34 3.18 -13.02 5.47
C SER A 34 1.89 -13.78 5.85
N GLN A 35 0.75 -13.40 5.24
CA GLN A 35 -0.55 -13.97 5.55
C GLN A 35 -0.94 -15.07 4.57
N SER A 36 -1.88 -15.92 4.99
CA SER A 36 -2.52 -16.89 4.12
C SER A 36 -3.85 -16.34 3.61
N TYR A 37 -4.13 -16.56 2.35
CA TYR A 37 -5.35 -16.09 1.69
C TYR A 37 -6.28 -17.26 1.42
N PRO A 38 -7.56 -17.19 1.85
CA PRO A 38 -8.51 -18.26 1.60
C PRO A 38 -8.86 -18.36 0.13
N LYS A 39 -9.31 -19.54 -0.27
CA LYS A 39 -9.91 -19.73 -1.58
C LYS A 39 -11.26 -19.00 -1.66
N LEU A 40 -11.45 -18.30 -2.75
CA LEU A 40 -12.67 -17.60 -3.07
C LEU A 40 -13.58 -18.53 -3.88
N GLU A 41 -14.79 -18.75 -3.40
CA GLU A 41 -15.77 -19.62 -4.07
C GLU A 41 -16.01 -19.16 -5.51
N TYR A 42 -16.11 -17.85 -5.70
CA TYR A 42 -16.42 -17.25 -6.98
C TYR A 42 -15.92 -15.83 -7.08
N THR A 43 -15.15 -15.51 -8.10
CA THR A 43 -14.65 -14.17 -8.35
C THR A 43 -14.81 -13.81 -9.82
N VAL A 44 -15.38 -12.64 -10.09
CA VAL A 44 -15.69 -12.18 -11.45
C VAL A 44 -14.90 -10.94 -11.79
N GLN A 45 -14.23 -10.97 -12.92
CA GLN A 45 -13.82 -9.80 -13.65
C GLN A 45 -14.93 -9.43 -14.63
N TYR A 46 -15.52 -8.25 -14.50
CA TYR A 46 -16.63 -7.83 -15.33
C TYR A 46 -16.44 -6.41 -15.86
N ARG A 47 -16.30 -6.27 -17.19
CA ARG A 47 -16.16 -5.00 -17.93
C ARG A 47 -15.05 -4.09 -17.41
N GLU A 48 -13.99 -4.66 -16.89
CA GLU A 48 -12.82 -3.94 -16.38
C GLU A 48 -11.52 -4.47 -17.04
N SER A 49 -10.45 -3.67 -17.00
CA SER A 49 -9.12 -4.11 -17.45
C SER A 49 -8.51 -5.09 -16.46
N ASP A 50 -7.53 -5.87 -16.90
CA ASP A 50 -6.82 -6.81 -16.03
C ASP A 50 -6.11 -6.08 -14.89
N LEU A 51 -5.54 -4.90 -15.18
CA LEU A 51 -4.92 -4.07 -14.15
C LEU A 51 -5.94 -3.57 -13.11
N ALA A 52 -7.10 -3.10 -13.56
CA ALA A 52 -8.15 -2.61 -12.64
C ALA A 52 -8.65 -3.75 -11.75
N PHE A 53 -8.89 -4.93 -12.34
CA PHE A 53 -9.29 -6.12 -11.60
C PHE A 53 -8.22 -6.56 -10.60
N ALA A 54 -6.96 -6.67 -11.02
CA ALA A 54 -5.85 -7.03 -10.15
C ALA A 54 -5.72 -6.07 -8.96
N ARG A 55 -5.77 -4.75 -9.22
CA ARG A 55 -5.71 -3.72 -8.16
C ARG A 55 -6.86 -3.85 -7.18
N ARG A 56 -8.08 -4.06 -7.67
CA ARG A 56 -9.26 -4.24 -6.83
C ARG A 56 -9.14 -5.50 -5.96
N GLN A 57 -8.61 -6.60 -6.50
CA GLN A 57 -8.38 -7.82 -5.71
C GLN A 57 -7.28 -7.62 -4.66
N MET A 58 -6.18 -6.96 -5.02
CA MET A 58 -5.11 -6.67 -4.07
C MET A 58 -5.60 -5.75 -2.94
N GLU A 59 -6.30 -4.67 -3.27
CA GLU A 59 -6.86 -3.72 -2.30
C GLU A 59 -7.82 -4.41 -1.32
N ARG A 60 -8.72 -5.25 -1.83
CA ARG A 60 -9.67 -6.01 -1.01
C ARG A 60 -9.00 -6.93 0.00
N HIS A 61 -7.83 -7.45 -0.32
CA HIS A 61 -7.09 -8.41 0.50
C HIS A 61 -5.92 -7.80 1.26
N GLY A 62 -5.77 -6.47 1.24
CA GLY A 62 -4.69 -5.77 1.95
C GLY A 62 -3.31 -6.03 1.36
N ILE A 63 -3.23 -6.35 0.08
CA ILE A 63 -1.98 -6.57 -0.64
C ILE A 63 -1.56 -5.27 -1.31
N SER A 64 -0.41 -4.75 -0.94
CA SER A 64 0.25 -3.66 -1.64
C SER A 64 1.20 -4.18 -2.72
N PHE A 65 1.52 -3.34 -3.69
CA PHE A 65 2.48 -3.69 -4.73
C PHE A 65 3.39 -2.52 -5.10
N HIS A 66 4.56 -2.85 -5.54
CA HIS A 66 5.49 -1.91 -6.15
C HIS A 66 6.33 -2.60 -7.22
N PHE A 67 7.08 -1.82 -7.99
CA PHE A 67 7.99 -2.36 -8.99
C PHE A 67 9.42 -2.16 -8.52
N ARG A 68 10.22 -3.22 -8.59
CA ARG A 68 11.66 -3.15 -8.49
C ARG A 68 12.25 -3.16 -9.89
N HIS A 69 13.07 -2.17 -10.18
CA HIS A 69 13.67 -1.98 -11.48
C HIS A 69 15.16 -2.36 -11.43
N ALA A 70 15.62 -3.09 -12.46
CA ALA A 70 17.02 -3.34 -12.72
C ALA A 70 17.27 -3.15 -14.22
N PRO A 71 18.54 -2.91 -14.67
CA PRO A 71 18.83 -2.80 -16.08
C PRO A 71 18.27 -3.99 -16.88
N GLY A 72 17.35 -3.72 -17.80
CA GLY A 72 16.73 -4.72 -18.67
C GLY A 72 15.62 -5.56 -18.02
N SER A 73 15.23 -5.30 -16.76
CA SER A 73 14.16 -6.07 -16.09
C SER A 73 13.33 -5.25 -15.12
N HIS A 74 12.09 -5.69 -14.92
CA HIS A 74 11.16 -5.14 -13.94
C HIS A 74 10.51 -6.29 -13.19
N THR A 75 10.46 -6.19 -11.86
CA THR A 75 9.82 -7.19 -11.01
C THR A 75 8.64 -6.55 -10.30
N LEU A 76 7.44 -7.12 -10.47
CA LEU A 76 6.28 -6.79 -9.65
C LEU A 76 6.43 -7.47 -8.29
N VAL A 77 6.47 -6.70 -7.23
CA VAL A 77 6.59 -7.21 -5.85
C VAL A 77 5.24 -7.03 -5.16
N LEU A 78 4.70 -8.12 -4.60
CA LEU A 78 3.49 -8.12 -3.78
C LEU A 78 3.87 -8.25 -2.32
N THR A 79 3.28 -7.42 -1.46
CA THR A 79 3.55 -7.46 -0.03
C THR A 79 2.30 -7.08 0.78
N ASP A 80 2.16 -7.66 1.97
CA ASP A 80 1.12 -7.37 2.96
C ASP A 80 1.70 -6.85 4.29
N ASP A 81 3.03 -6.64 4.33
CA ASP A 81 3.73 -6.13 5.50
C ASP A 81 4.71 -5.02 5.07
N VAL A 82 4.67 -3.89 5.79
CA VAL A 82 5.60 -2.77 5.55
C VAL A 82 7.06 -3.19 5.75
N LEU A 83 7.34 -4.14 6.63
CA LEU A 83 8.69 -4.63 6.89
C LEU A 83 9.24 -5.52 5.77
N ALA A 84 8.39 -6.02 4.87
CA ALA A 84 8.81 -6.81 3.72
C ALA A 84 9.34 -5.95 2.55
N HIS A 85 9.17 -4.62 2.62
CA HIS A 85 9.75 -3.70 1.65
C HIS A 85 11.27 -3.57 1.81
N ASP A 86 11.97 -3.39 0.70
CA ASP A 86 13.42 -3.23 0.70
C ASP A 86 13.84 -1.95 1.43
N GLU A 87 14.84 -2.04 2.30
CA GLU A 87 15.35 -0.94 3.10
C GLU A 87 16.66 -0.41 2.53
N ILE A 88 16.72 0.90 2.30
CA ILE A 88 17.93 1.57 1.77
C ILE A 88 18.80 2.18 2.87
N GLY A 89 18.46 1.93 4.14
CA GLY A 89 19.18 2.44 5.32
C GLY A 89 18.89 3.91 5.62
N ASP A 90 19.79 4.53 6.37
CA ASP A 90 19.63 5.90 6.84
C ASP A 90 19.77 6.91 5.71
N ARG A 91 18.91 7.94 5.74
CA ARG A 91 19.04 9.14 4.92
C ARG A 91 18.98 10.37 5.82
N PRO A 92 20.07 11.13 5.94
CA PRO A 92 20.12 12.27 6.83
C PRO A 92 19.31 13.44 6.30
N PHE A 93 18.67 14.14 7.22
CA PHE A 93 18.22 15.50 6.99
C PHE A 93 19.37 16.46 7.33
N LYS A 94 19.67 17.38 6.43
CA LYS A 94 20.65 18.45 6.65
C LYS A 94 20.04 19.76 6.19
N ARG A 95 20.02 20.74 7.06
CA ARG A 95 19.55 22.07 6.68
C ARG A 95 20.43 22.65 5.58
N TYR A 96 19.80 23.35 4.65
CA TYR A 96 20.51 24.02 3.59
C TYR A 96 21.44 25.10 4.17
N ASP A 97 22.73 24.95 3.97
CA ASP A 97 23.78 25.89 4.43
C ASP A 97 24.51 26.62 3.29
N GLY A 98 23.98 26.52 2.07
CA GLY A 98 24.59 27.09 0.86
C GLY A 98 25.52 26.13 0.11
N HIS A 99 25.78 24.96 0.64
CA HIS A 99 26.59 23.91 0.00
C HIS A 99 25.83 22.60 -0.07
N HIS A 100 25.63 22.07 -1.28
CA HIS A 100 24.92 20.80 -1.51
C HIS A 100 25.86 19.62 -1.83
N GLN A 101 27.16 19.77 -1.66
CA GLN A 101 28.08 18.69 -1.95
C GLN A 101 28.40 17.90 -0.69
N TYR A 102 27.53 16.97 -0.36
CA TYR A 102 27.79 15.96 0.65
C TYR A 102 28.09 14.62 -0.03
N GLU A 103 28.95 13.83 0.57
CA GLU A 103 29.27 12.46 0.07
C GLU A 103 28.10 11.49 0.19
N GLN A 104 27.11 11.81 1.03
CA GLN A 104 25.96 10.96 1.30
C GLN A 104 24.67 11.65 0.83
N GLU A 105 23.82 10.88 0.13
CA GLU A 105 22.45 11.28 -0.20
C GLU A 105 21.70 11.77 1.03
N HIS A 106 21.00 12.91 0.93
CA HIS A 106 20.33 13.55 2.05
C HIS A 106 19.08 14.32 1.64
N PHE A 107 18.27 14.67 2.63
CA PHE A 107 17.15 15.60 2.47
C PHE A 107 17.53 16.98 3.01
N TRP A 108 17.07 18.04 2.35
CA TRP A 108 17.18 19.41 2.83
C TRP A 108 15.82 20.08 3.08
N GLU A 109 14.73 19.48 2.57
CA GLU A 109 13.37 19.83 2.95
C GLU A 109 12.65 18.59 3.44
N TRP A 110 11.91 18.77 4.55
CA TRP A 110 11.10 17.73 5.16
C TRP A 110 9.85 18.36 5.75
N ALA A 111 8.69 18.08 5.18
CA ALA A 111 7.41 18.64 5.55
C ALA A 111 6.44 17.53 6.01
N PRO A 112 6.26 17.35 7.33
CA PRO A 112 5.22 16.46 7.83
C PRO A 112 3.84 17.08 7.58
N GLU A 113 2.93 16.26 7.09
CA GLU A 113 1.53 16.60 6.85
C GLU A 113 0.64 15.74 7.76
N ARG A 114 -0.42 16.34 8.30
CA ARG A 114 -1.44 15.68 9.08
C ARG A 114 -2.80 16.00 8.48
N ASN A 115 -3.61 14.98 8.28
CA ASN A 115 -4.95 15.12 7.74
C ASN A 115 -5.98 14.49 8.68
N LEU A 116 -7.14 15.13 8.81
CA LEU A 116 -8.27 14.49 9.44
C LEU A 116 -8.78 13.38 8.54
N THR A 117 -8.91 12.19 9.09
CA THR A 117 -9.38 11.01 8.39
C THR A 117 -10.42 10.28 9.22
N VAL A 118 -11.13 9.36 8.60
CA VAL A 118 -12.03 8.44 9.31
C VAL A 118 -11.21 7.63 10.32
N GLY A 119 -11.67 7.60 11.56
CA GLY A 119 -11.01 6.88 12.66
C GLY A 119 -11.73 5.59 13.07
N ALA A 120 -12.98 5.41 12.66
CA ALA A 120 -13.78 4.23 12.97
C ALA A 120 -14.52 3.77 11.72
N ILE A 121 -14.43 2.50 11.41
CA ILE A 121 -15.19 1.86 10.33
C ILE A 121 -16.18 0.89 10.95
N ARG A 122 -17.45 1.06 10.62
CA ARG A 122 -18.51 0.12 10.92
C ARG A 122 -19.14 -0.36 9.63
N GLN A 123 -19.24 -1.66 9.46
CA GLN A 123 -19.79 -2.27 8.25
C GLN A 123 -20.77 -3.37 8.64
N THR A 124 -21.71 -3.62 7.76
CA THR A 124 -22.58 -4.79 7.86
C THR A 124 -22.81 -5.40 6.48
N ASP A 125 -23.23 -6.64 6.46
CA ASP A 125 -23.64 -7.35 5.25
C ASP A 125 -24.80 -8.28 5.55
N TYR A 126 -25.31 -8.94 4.54
CA TYR A 126 -26.40 -9.89 4.66
C TYR A 126 -25.98 -11.27 4.17
N ASN A 127 -26.02 -12.25 5.08
CA ASN A 127 -25.76 -13.63 4.71
C ASN A 127 -27.09 -14.37 4.42
N PHE A 128 -27.41 -14.52 3.15
CA PHE A 128 -28.63 -15.22 2.73
C PHE A 128 -28.66 -16.72 3.11
N LYS A 129 -27.51 -17.33 3.38
CA LYS A 129 -27.39 -18.71 3.87
C LYS A 129 -27.69 -18.82 5.38
N LYS A 130 -27.57 -17.70 6.11
CA LYS A 130 -27.79 -17.58 7.56
C LYS A 130 -28.44 -16.23 7.88
N PRO A 131 -29.72 -16.03 7.55
CA PRO A 131 -30.36 -14.71 7.58
C PRO A 131 -30.48 -14.10 8.99
N ASP A 132 -30.48 -14.94 10.03
CA ASP A 132 -30.58 -14.50 11.43
C ASP A 132 -29.23 -14.17 12.07
N GLN A 133 -28.12 -14.34 11.34
CA GLN A 133 -26.78 -14.06 11.85
C GLN A 133 -26.49 -12.56 11.81
N ALA A 134 -26.11 -11.99 12.96
CA ALA A 134 -25.58 -10.63 13.01
C ALA A 134 -24.24 -10.57 12.23
N MET A 135 -24.20 -9.68 11.26
CA MET A 135 -23.05 -9.55 10.36
C MET A 135 -22.26 -8.25 10.59
N GLU A 136 -22.73 -7.39 11.50
CA GLU A 136 -22.07 -6.12 11.80
C GLU A 136 -20.66 -6.34 12.35
N THR A 137 -19.73 -5.55 11.85
CA THR A 137 -18.33 -5.48 12.30
C THR A 137 -17.91 -4.05 12.48
N GLU A 138 -17.04 -3.81 13.45
CA GLU A 138 -16.47 -2.51 13.74
C GLU A 138 -14.95 -2.65 13.88
N SER A 139 -14.23 -1.65 13.38
CA SER A 139 -12.79 -1.50 13.58
C SER A 139 -12.48 -0.06 13.94
N LEU A 140 -11.76 0.10 15.06
CA LEU A 140 -11.29 1.40 15.53
C LEU A 140 -9.83 1.57 15.15
N GLY A 141 -9.52 2.69 14.52
CA GLY A 141 -8.14 3.13 14.26
C GLY A 141 -7.55 3.88 15.46
N ASP A 142 -6.31 4.31 15.28
CA ASP A 142 -5.54 5.06 16.27
C ASP A 142 -5.78 6.59 16.26
N ALA A 143 -6.87 7.03 15.61
CA ALA A 143 -7.21 8.45 15.54
C ALA A 143 -7.75 8.95 16.88
N GLU A 144 -7.11 9.94 17.45
CA GLU A 144 -7.58 10.66 18.64
C GLU A 144 -7.86 12.11 18.27
N TYR A 145 -9.13 12.47 18.19
CA TYR A 145 -9.59 13.82 17.95
C TYR A 145 -10.35 14.35 19.18
N ALA A 146 -10.38 15.68 19.37
CA ALA A 146 -11.02 16.30 20.53
C ALA A 146 -12.51 15.95 20.68
N GLU A 147 -13.20 15.72 19.57
CA GLU A 147 -14.63 15.37 19.50
C GLU A 147 -14.86 13.83 19.32
N GLY A 148 -13.82 13.03 19.56
CA GLY A 148 -13.86 11.59 19.33
C GLY A 148 -13.47 11.19 17.91
N GLN A 149 -13.76 9.92 17.56
CA GLN A 149 -13.43 9.40 16.25
C GLN A 149 -14.52 9.71 15.22
N ILE A 150 -14.09 10.07 14.01
CA ILE A 150 -15.00 10.20 12.87
C ILE A 150 -15.35 8.80 12.40
N GLU A 151 -16.61 8.43 12.44
CA GLU A 151 -17.10 7.12 12.00
C GLU A 151 -17.54 7.17 10.52
N SER A 152 -17.21 6.12 9.79
CA SER A 152 -17.78 5.77 8.50
C SER A 152 -18.57 4.48 8.63
N PHE A 153 -19.83 4.51 8.20
CA PHE A 153 -20.68 3.33 8.13
C PHE A 153 -20.93 2.96 6.66
N ASP A 154 -20.80 1.65 6.34
CA ASP A 154 -21.07 1.15 5.01
C ASP A 154 -21.95 -0.10 5.06
N TYR A 155 -22.80 -0.24 4.07
CA TYR A 155 -23.61 -1.42 3.78
C TYR A 155 -23.37 -1.88 2.36
N LEU A 156 -23.12 -3.02 2.25
CA LEU A 156 -22.50 -4.15 1.62
C LEU A 156 -21.01 -4.18 1.92
N GLY A 157 -20.66 -4.72 3.10
CA GLY A 157 -19.26 -4.95 3.49
C GLY A 157 -18.53 -5.98 2.62
N ASP A 158 -19.28 -6.67 1.73
CA ASP A 158 -18.77 -7.66 0.78
C ASP A 158 -18.12 -8.88 1.47
N TYR A 159 -18.79 -9.39 2.51
CA TYR A 159 -18.37 -10.60 3.22
C TYR A 159 -19.59 -11.46 3.63
N LEU A 160 -19.40 -12.77 3.65
CA LEU A 160 -20.42 -13.75 4.05
C LEU A 160 -20.16 -14.38 5.44
N ASP A 161 -19.07 -13.96 6.10
CA ASP A 161 -18.70 -14.42 7.42
C ASP A 161 -18.20 -13.27 8.27
N GLN A 162 -18.63 -13.21 9.54
CA GLN A 162 -18.27 -12.12 10.44
C GLN A 162 -16.76 -12.09 10.73
N GLY A 163 -16.08 -13.24 10.73
CA GLY A 163 -14.62 -13.29 10.88
C GLY A 163 -13.90 -12.60 9.72
N ILE A 164 -14.34 -12.85 8.49
CA ILE A 164 -13.85 -12.15 7.28
C ILE A 164 -14.21 -10.66 7.38
N GLY A 165 -15.43 -10.33 7.82
CA GLY A 165 -15.85 -8.95 8.02
C GLY A 165 -14.95 -8.15 8.95
N ARG A 166 -14.43 -8.76 10.02
CA ARG A 166 -13.45 -8.10 10.92
C ARG A 166 -12.12 -7.81 10.22
N ILE A 167 -11.67 -8.70 9.35
CA ILE A 167 -10.46 -8.47 8.55
C ILE A 167 -10.71 -7.31 7.59
N VAL A 168 -11.83 -7.33 6.86
CA VAL A 168 -12.20 -6.28 5.90
C VAL A 168 -12.32 -4.93 6.59
N SER A 169 -13.03 -4.83 7.73
CA SER A 169 -13.15 -3.57 8.46
C SER A 169 -11.79 -3.06 8.96
N GLY A 170 -10.89 -3.94 9.40
CA GLY A 170 -9.52 -3.58 9.76
C GLY A 170 -8.72 -3.02 8.58
N LEU A 171 -8.80 -3.65 7.41
CA LEU A 171 -8.14 -3.17 6.19
C LEU A 171 -8.71 -1.82 5.73
N ARG A 172 -10.04 -1.63 5.81
CA ARG A 172 -10.68 -0.34 5.51
C ARG A 172 -10.23 0.74 6.48
N THR A 173 -10.15 0.44 7.77
CA THR A 173 -9.60 1.38 8.76
C THR A 173 -8.17 1.79 8.41
N ALA A 174 -7.30 0.84 8.11
CA ALA A 174 -5.92 1.12 7.71
C ALA A 174 -5.84 1.95 6.40
N GLN A 175 -6.71 1.69 5.43
CA GLN A 175 -6.82 2.43 4.18
C GLN A 175 -7.18 3.90 4.43
N GLU A 176 -8.23 4.16 5.21
CA GLU A 176 -8.69 5.51 5.55
C GLU A 176 -7.63 6.27 6.37
N ARG A 177 -7.01 5.59 7.33
CA ARG A 177 -5.93 6.15 8.14
C ARG A 177 -4.64 6.42 7.36
N GLY A 178 -4.45 5.75 6.22
CA GLY A 178 -3.25 5.88 5.41
C GLY A 178 -2.94 7.30 4.92
N ALA A 179 -3.93 8.20 4.88
CA ALA A 179 -3.75 9.60 4.50
C ALA A 179 -3.42 10.54 5.68
N ASP A 180 -3.59 10.10 6.93
CA ASP A 180 -3.39 10.94 8.12
C ASP A 180 -1.95 11.44 8.25
N ARG A 181 -0.99 10.53 8.10
CA ARG A 181 0.43 10.80 8.31
C ARG A 181 1.18 10.70 6.99
N ARG A 182 1.46 11.82 6.38
CA ARG A 182 2.25 11.93 5.15
C ARG A 182 3.44 12.85 5.39
N ASN A 183 4.50 12.63 4.64
CA ASN A 183 5.66 13.51 4.64
C ASN A 183 6.03 13.79 3.19
N ARG A 184 6.35 15.04 2.90
CA ARG A 184 6.96 15.44 1.63
C ARG A 184 8.40 15.82 1.91
N ALA A 185 9.28 15.40 1.03
CA ALA A 185 10.70 15.66 1.17
C ALA A 185 11.31 16.09 -0.17
N ILE A 186 12.33 16.92 -0.12
CA ILE A 186 13.20 17.24 -1.24
C ILE A 186 14.64 16.93 -0.82
N GLY A 187 15.37 16.28 -1.72
CA GLY A 187 16.74 15.85 -1.48
C GLY A 187 17.42 15.39 -2.77
N ASP A 188 18.62 14.89 -2.64
CA ASP A 188 19.43 14.30 -3.71
C ASP A 188 19.43 12.76 -3.68
N CYS A 189 18.46 12.15 -2.99
CA CYS A 189 18.36 10.72 -2.78
C CYS A 189 17.96 9.98 -4.07
N VAL A 190 18.89 9.84 -5.00
CA VAL A 190 18.66 9.16 -6.30
C VAL A 190 18.40 7.65 -6.14
N SER A 191 18.87 7.06 -5.05
CA SER A 191 18.64 5.66 -4.71
C SER A 191 17.23 5.36 -4.21
N LEU A 192 16.44 6.39 -3.86
CA LEU A 192 15.10 6.23 -3.30
C LEU A 192 14.06 6.08 -4.40
N GLY A 193 13.28 5.01 -4.34
CA GLY A 193 12.15 4.76 -5.24
C GLY A 193 10.88 4.38 -4.48
N ALA A 194 9.75 4.40 -5.17
CA ALA A 194 8.49 3.93 -4.60
C ALA A 194 8.60 2.47 -4.14
N GLY A 195 8.05 2.17 -2.96
CA GLY A 195 8.15 0.85 -2.35
C GLY A 195 9.44 0.58 -1.57
N MET A 196 10.31 1.58 -1.39
CA MET A 196 11.52 1.45 -0.57
C MET A 196 11.32 2.10 0.80
N ARG A 197 11.97 1.54 1.81
CA ARG A 197 11.99 2.08 3.19
C ARG A 197 13.32 2.77 3.47
N LEU A 198 13.23 3.78 4.34
CA LEU A 198 14.40 4.47 4.88
C LEU A 198 14.18 4.82 6.35
N VAL A 199 15.25 5.13 7.06
CA VAL A 199 15.22 5.77 8.37
C VAL A 199 15.71 7.21 8.23
N LEU A 200 14.92 8.17 8.73
CA LEU A 200 15.33 9.57 8.74
C LEU A 200 16.36 9.81 9.85
N SER A 201 17.52 10.32 9.49
CA SER A 201 18.62 10.62 10.43
C SER A 201 19.11 12.08 10.28
N GLY A 202 20.23 12.43 10.88
CA GLY A 202 20.86 13.75 10.74
C GLY A 202 20.37 14.77 11.74
N ASP A 203 20.13 16.01 11.28
CA ASP A 203 19.70 17.11 12.12
C ASP A 203 18.34 16.82 12.75
N LYS A 204 18.18 17.24 14.02
CA LYS A 204 16.93 17.00 14.75
C LYS A 204 15.78 17.84 14.19
N ILE A 205 14.82 17.11 13.59
CA ILE A 205 13.53 17.62 13.15
C ILE A 205 12.45 16.65 13.61
N PRO A 206 11.16 17.00 13.58
CA PRO A 206 10.09 16.04 13.84
C PRO A 206 10.21 14.82 12.93
N GLY A 207 10.23 13.62 13.53
CA GLY A 207 10.35 12.35 12.80
C GLY A 207 11.78 11.82 12.61
N THR A 208 12.82 12.53 13.11
CA THR A 208 14.19 12.00 13.13
C THR A 208 14.25 10.72 13.98
N GLY A 209 14.79 9.64 13.41
CA GLY A 209 14.85 8.30 14.00
C GLY A 209 13.67 7.40 13.64
N GLU A 210 12.66 7.92 12.95
CA GLU A 210 11.53 7.13 12.47
C GLU A 210 11.79 6.49 11.11
N GLY A 211 11.15 5.35 10.86
CA GLY A 211 11.15 4.65 9.57
C GLY A 211 10.03 5.17 8.66
N TYR A 212 10.32 5.29 7.38
CA TYR A 212 9.38 5.78 6.37
C TYR A 212 9.35 4.84 5.16
N LEU A 213 8.16 4.69 4.59
CA LEU A 213 7.93 4.03 3.32
C LEU A 213 7.73 5.08 2.23
N CYS A 214 8.54 5.05 1.19
CA CYS A 214 8.37 5.90 0.03
C CYS A 214 7.20 5.42 -0.82
N LEU A 215 6.18 6.25 -0.97
CA LEU A 215 5.00 5.96 -1.78
C LEU A 215 5.16 6.41 -3.22
N SER A 216 5.89 7.50 -3.43
CA SER A 216 6.21 8.02 -4.76
C SER A 216 7.49 8.84 -4.70
N ALA A 217 8.27 8.80 -5.77
CA ALA A 217 9.44 9.63 -5.98
C ALA A 217 9.44 10.18 -7.40
N THR A 218 9.86 11.42 -7.55
CA THR A 218 10.10 12.05 -8.85
C THR A 218 11.52 12.56 -8.87
N HIS A 219 12.30 12.09 -9.83
CA HIS A 219 13.70 12.49 -9.99
C HIS A 219 13.85 13.44 -11.17
N HIS A 220 14.49 14.58 -10.94
CA HIS A 220 14.82 15.56 -11.95
C HIS A 220 16.33 15.61 -12.13
N PHE A 221 16.80 15.33 -13.33
CA PHE A 221 18.21 15.38 -13.69
C PHE A 221 18.43 16.52 -14.67
N VAL A 222 19.37 17.39 -14.35
CA VAL A 222 19.83 18.46 -15.25
C VAL A 222 21.25 18.15 -15.69
N SER A 223 21.47 17.96 -16.98
CA SER A 223 22.80 17.82 -17.56
C SER A 223 23.26 19.17 -18.08
N GLU A 224 24.34 19.68 -17.55
CA GLU A 224 25.05 20.82 -18.15
C GLU A 224 25.86 20.27 -19.33
N ALA A 225 25.35 20.52 -20.54
CA ALA A 225 26.15 20.28 -21.76
C ALA A 225 27.20 21.38 -21.86
N TYR A 226 28.48 20.99 -21.89
CA TYR A 226 29.59 21.87 -22.27
C TYR A 226 29.63 21.98 -23.78
#